data_c5f876f05ee1cbb64af5f663266941e0
#
_entry.id   c5f876f05ee1cbb64af5f663266941e0
#
_cell.length_a   1.000
_cell.length_b   1.000
_cell.length_c   1.000
_cell.angle_alpha   90.00
_cell.angle_beta   90.00
_cell.angle_gamma   90.00
#
_symmetry.space_group_name_H-M   'P 1'
#
loop_
_entity.id
_entity.type
_entity.pdbx_description
1 polymer ?
#
loop_
_entity_poly.entity_id
_entity_poly.type
_entity_poly.pdbx_seq_one_letter_code
_entity_poly.pdbx_strand_id
1 'polypeptide(L)'
;MRILGLGDCCVDYYIHKKMAFPGGNAFNVAVYAAENGAEAGFLGTVGDDVIGEHILKCAREKHVDISHCPVKHGVSGRAAVNIVDGDRVFVSGYFEEKHGVGSLYPPMLSSADLNYVESFQLVHSSCYAHVEDQI
;
A
#
# COMPACT_ATOMS: atom_id res chain seq x y z
N MET A 1 -2.12 -19.31 -9.39
CA MET A 1 -1.17 -19.03 -8.29
C MET A 1 -1.75 -17.88 -7.45
N ARG A 2 -1.68 -17.98 -6.14
CA ARG A 2 -2.16 -16.94 -5.21
C ARG A 2 -0.98 -16.18 -4.64
N ILE A 3 -0.98 -14.85 -4.76
CA ILE A 3 0.12 -13.97 -4.36
C ILE A 3 -0.39 -12.88 -3.44
N LEU A 4 0.25 -12.69 -2.29
CA LEU A 4 -0.06 -11.65 -1.32
C LEU A 4 1.03 -10.58 -1.30
N GLY A 5 0.64 -9.31 -1.40
CA GLY A 5 1.46 -8.17 -1.00
C GLY A 5 1.15 -7.80 0.46
N LEU A 6 2.14 -7.92 1.34
CA LEU A 6 2.00 -7.61 2.77
C LEU A 6 2.87 -6.40 3.12
N GLY A 7 2.27 -5.31 3.55
CA GLY A 7 3.03 -4.16 4.04
C GLY A 7 2.57 -2.81 3.52
N ASP A 8 3.47 -2.05 2.91
CA ASP A 8 3.28 -0.66 2.59
C ASP A 8 2.32 -0.38 1.44
N CYS A 9 1.58 0.70 1.60
CA CYS A 9 0.87 1.39 0.54
C CYS A 9 0.92 2.90 0.75
N CYS A 10 0.94 3.64 -0.32
CA CYS A 10 0.93 5.09 -0.31
C CYS A 10 0.32 5.63 -1.60
N VAL A 11 0.27 6.94 -1.70
CA VAL A 11 -0.02 7.64 -2.94
C VAL A 11 1.18 8.49 -3.32
N ASP A 12 1.64 8.32 -4.56
CA ASP A 12 2.59 9.23 -5.20
C ASP A 12 1.81 10.37 -5.86
N TYR A 13 1.88 11.57 -5.26
CA TYR A 13 1.26 12.77 -5.81
C TYR A 13 2.22 13.52 -6.72
N TYR A 14 1.99 13.47 -8.02
CA TYR A 14 2.77 14.17 -9.02
C TYR A 14 2.36 15.64 -9.09
N ILE A 15 3.16 16.52 -8.52
CA ILE A 15 2.85 17.95 -8.34
C ILE A 15 2.52 18.63 -9.67
N HIS A 16 3.31 18.39 -10.71
CA HIS A 16 3.15 19.02 -12.03
C HIS A 16 1.89 18.53 -12.77
N LYS A 17 1.42 17.31 -12.49
CA LYS A 17 0.21 16.73 -13.07
C LYS A 17 -1.03 16.97 -12.23
N LYS A 18 -0.86 17.33 -10.96
CA LYS A 18 -1.94 17.36 -9.95
C LYS A 18 -2.70 16.03 -9.89
N MET A 19 -1.97 14.93 -10.01
CA MET A 19 -2.52 13.57 -10.04
C MET A 19 -1.87 12.72 -8.97
N ALA A 20 -2.69 11.84 -8.37
CA ALA A 20 -2.31 10.92 -7.33
C ALA A 20 -2.39 9.48 -7.86
N PHE A 21 -1.34 8.72 -7.73
CA PHE A 21 -1.27 7.33 -8.15
C PHE A 21 -0.99 6.43 -6.94
N PRO A 22 -1.87 5.45 -6.65
CA PRO A 22 -1.59 4.48 -5.62
C PRO A 22 -0.32 3.70 -5.93
N GLY A 23 0.46 3.45 -4.88
CA GLY A 23 1.74 2.77 -4.94
C GLY A 23 2.12 2.19 -3.59
N GLY A 24 3.40 1.97 -3.38
CA GLY A 24 3.98 1.18 -2.31
C GLY A 24 4.46 -0.16 -2.83
N ASN A 25 5.53 -0.68 -2.27
CA ASN A 25 6.17 -1.87 -2.80
C ASN A 25 5.23 -3.09 -2.72
N ALA A 26 4.68 -3.36 -1.54
CA ALA A 26 3.77 -4.48 -1.33
C ALA A 26 2.47 -4.32 -2.14
N PHE A 27 1.90 -3.12 -2.18
CA PHE A 27 0.72 -2.83 -2.99
C PHE A 27 0.95 -3.07 -4.48
N ASN A 28 2.07 -2.58 -5.01
CA ASN A 28 2.42 -2.75 -6.42
C ASN A 28 2.57 -4.23 -6.81
N VAL A 29 3.18 -5.05 -5.93
CA VAL A 29 3.29 -6.49 -6.19
C VAL A 29 1.91 -7.14 -6.32
N ALA A 30 0.98 -6.82 -5.43
CA ALA A 30 -0.39 -7.34 -5.51
C ALA A 30 -1.10 -6.93 -6.81
N VAL A 31 -1.01 -5.64 -7.17
CA VAL A 31 -1.63 -5.11 -8.40
C VAL A 31 -1.04 -5.77 -9.65
N TYR A 32 0.29 -5.82 -9.77
CA TYR A 32 0.92 -6.44 -10.93
C TYR A 32 0.70 -7.95 -10.99
N ALA A 33 0.61 -8.64 -9.85
CA ALA A 33 0.25 -10.05 -9.82
C ALA A 33 -1.16 -10.28 -10.39
N ALA A 34 -2.14 -9.47 -9.98
CA ALA A 34 -3.49 -9.53 -10.52
C ALA A 34 -3.54 -9.23 -12.02
N GLU A 35 -2.86 -8.19 -12.48
CA GLU A 35 -2.78 -7.83 -13.90
C GLU A 35 -2.14 -8.92 -14.76
N ASN A 36 -1.31 -9.79 -14.17
CA ASN A 36 -0.70 -10.94 -14.84
C ASN A 36 -1.45 -12.27 -14.58
N GLY A 37 -2.69 -12.21 -14.12
CA GLY A 37 -3.59 -13.36 -14.03
C GLY A 37 -3.41 -14.22 -12.78
N ALA A 38 -2.72 -13.73 -11.74
CA ALA A 38 -2.71 -14.37 -10.44
C ALA A 38 -3.96 -13.98 -9.61
N GLU A 39 -4.38 -14.84 -8.70
CA GLU A 39 -5.26 -14.44 -7.62
C GLU A 39 -4.42 -13.64 -6.62
N ALA A 40 -4.66 -12.33 -6.55
CA ALA A 40 -3.85 -11.44 -5.73
C ALA A 40 -4.61 -10.91 -4.52
N GLY A 41 -3.90 -10.81 -3.40
CA GLY A 41 -4.37 -10.13 -2.19
C GLY A 41 -3.39 -9.05 -1.76
N PHE A 42 -3.92 -8.07 -1.04
CA PHE A 42 -3.12 -7.05 -0.38
C PHE A 42 -3.55 -6.94 1.09
N LEU A 43 -2.57 -6.91 1.98
CA LEU A 43 -2.75 -6.69 3.41
C LEU A 43 -1.82 -5.55 3.85
N GLY A 44 -2.38 -4.37 4.01
CA GLY A 44 -1.70 -3.17 4.48
C GLY A 44 -2.70 -2.19 5.06
N THR A 45 -2.25 -1.28 5.92
CA THR A 45 -3.11 -0.33 6.63
C THR A 45 -3.31 0.95 5.83
N VAL A 46 -4.56 1.37 5.68
CA VAL A 46 -4.94 2.68 5.12
C VAL A 46 -5.64 3.55 6.15
N GLY A 47 -5.64 4.85 5.91
CA GLY A 47 -6.41 5.82 6.69
C GLY A 47 -7.87 5.87 6.27
N ASP A 48 -8.70 6.45 7.13
CA ASP A 48 -10.11 6.77 6.87
C ASP A 48 -10.27 8.09 6.08
N ASP A 49 -9.27 8.40 5.26
CA ASP A 49 -9.21 9.60 4.42
C ASP A 49 -9.48 9.29 2.94
N VAL A 50 -9.62 10.36 2.15
CA VAL A 50 -9.86 10.26 0.69
C VAL A 50 -8.75 9.48 -0.03
N ILE A 51 -7.52 9.54 0.48
CA ILE A 51 -6.38 8.82 -0.09
C ILE A 51 -6.51 7.32 0.19
N GLY A 52 -6.89 6.92 1.41
CA GLY A 52 -7.15 5.51 1.74
C GLY A 52 -8.25 4.92 0.88
N GLU A 53 -9.35 5.66 0.70
CA GLU A 53 -10.42 5.23 -0.20
C GLU A 53 -9.94 5.07 -1.64
N HIS A 54 -9.10 6.01 -2.13
CA HIS A 54 -8.54 5.94 -3.47
C HIS A 54 -7.65 4.70 -3.67
N ILE A 55 -6.80 4.37 -2.68
CA ILE A 55 -5.97 3.16 -2.70
C ILE A 55 -6.85 1.90 -2.78
N LEU A 56 -7.83 1.78 -1.87
CA LEU A 56 -8.71 0.62 -1.82
C LEU A 56 -9.60 0.50 -3.07
N LYS A 57 -10.06 1.60 -3.62
CA LYS A 57 -10.81 1.62 -4.87
C LYS A 57 -9.95 1.09 -6.03
N CYS A 58 -8.72 1.57 -6.16
CA CYS A 58 -7.79 1.09 -7.17
C CYS A 58 -7.55 -0.42 -7.06
N ALA A 59 -7.34 -0.93 -5.84
CA ALA A 59 -7.18 -2.35 -5.61
C ALA A 59 -8.40 -3.17 -6.09
N ARG A 60 -9.62 -2.72 -5.75
CA ARG A 60 -10.87 -3.38 -6.20
C ARG A 60 -11.00 -3.39 -7.73
N GLU A 61 -10.70 -2.25 -8.39
CA GLU A 61 -10.75 -2.13 -9.85
C GLU A 61 -9.73 -3.04 -10.54
N LYS A 62 -8.65 -3.40 -9.85
CA LYS A 62 -7.62 -4.35 -10.31
C LYS A 62 -7.86 -5.78 -9.83
N HIS A 63 -9.02 -6.07 -9.24
CA HIS A 63 -9.39 -7.39 -8.72
C HIS A 63 -8.44 -7.93 -7.65
N VAL A 64 -7.81 -7.06 -6.87
CA VAL A 64 -7.00 -7.43 -5.71
C VAL A 64 -7.93 -7.59 -4.49
N ASP A 65 -7.82 -8.72 -3.80
CA ASP A 65 -8.53 -8.96 -2.55
C ASP A 65 -7.95 -8.09 -1.43
N ILE A 66 -8.79 -7.26 -0.84
CA ILE A 66 -8.46 -6.34 0.25
C ILE A 66 -9.30 -6.58 1.51
N SER A 67 -9.91 -7.77 1.62
CA SER A 67 -10.85 -8.10 2.71
C SER A 67 -10.23 -8.04 4.10
N HIS A 68 -8.90 -8.13 4.19
CA HIS A 68 -8.13 -8.04 5.42
C HIS A 68 -7.38 -6.72 5.61
N CYS A 69 -7.61 -5.70 4.76
CA CYS A 69 -6.97 -4.39 4.92
C CYS A 69 -7.61 -3.59 6.06
N PRO A 70 -6.92 -3.31 7.18
CA PRO A 70 -7.46 -2.46 8.22
C PRO A 70 -7.52 -1.00 7.76
N VAL A 71 -8.65 -0.35 8.07
CA VAL A 71 -8.81 1.10 7.95
C VAL A 71 -8.65 1.70 9.34
N LYS A 72 -7.71 2.62 9.53
CA LYS A 72 -7.44 3.29 10.80
C LYS A 72 -7.76 4.77 10.72
N HIS A 73 -8.14 5.36 11.85
CA HIS A 73 -8.33 6.80 11.92
C HIS A 73 -7.01 7.54 11.67
N GLY A 74 -7.00 8.43 10.68
CA GLY A 74 -5.85 9.22 10.28
C GLY A 74 -5.60 9.24 8.78
N VAL A 75 -4.46 9.81 8.39
CA VAL A 75 -4.10 9.97 6.98
C VAL A 75 -3.37 8.75 6.43
N SER A 76 -3.66 8.40 5.20
CA SER A 76 -2.92 7.39 4.45
C SER A 76 -1.54 7.88 4.04
N GLY A 77 -0.62 6.95 3.78
CA GLY A 77 0.72 7.24 3.29
C GLY A 77 0.67 8.01 1.97
N ARG A 78 1.49 9.07 1.87
CA ARG A 78 1.57 9.91 0.68
C ARG A 78 2.97 10.49 0.51
N ALA A 79 3.41 10.60 -0.73
CA ALA A 79 4.65 11.24 -1.11
C ALA A 79 4.40 12.23 -2.23
N ALA A 80 5.01 13.41 -2.15
CA ALA A 80 5.00 14.37 -3.25
C ALA A 80 6.17 14.09 -4.19
N VAL A 81 5.88 14.07 -5.49
CA VAL A 81 6.84 13.73 -6.53
C VAL A 81 6.89 14.83 -7.58
N ASN A 82 8.09 15.20 -7.96
CA ASN A 82 8.34 16.04 -9.12
C ASN A 82 9.18 15.28 -10.15
N ILE A 83 9.18 15.75 -11.39
CA ILE A 83 10.06 15.24 -12.45
C ILE A 83 11.12 16.30 -12.73
N VAL A 84 12.38 15.93 -12.57
CA VAL A 84 13.54 16.78 -12.87
C VAL A 84 14.45 16.01 -13.82
N ASP A 85 14.72 16.58 -14.98
CA ASP A 85 15.53 15.97 -16.04
C ASP A 85 15.10 14.54 -16.45
N GLY A 86 13.79 14.27 -16.37
CA GLY A 86 13.22 12.97 -16.66
C GLY A 86 13.16 11.99 -15.50
N ASP A 87 13.80 12.29 -14.38
CA ASP A 87 13.84 11.46 -13.19
C ASP A 87 12.82 11.88 -12.12
N ARG A 88 12.36 10.89 -11.35
CA ARG A 88 11.43 11.08 -10.25
C ARG A 88 12.18 11.56 -9.01
N VAL A 89 11.81 12.73 -8.50
CA VAL A 89 12.39 13.32 -7.29
C VAL A 89 11.30 13.51 -6.23
N PHE A 90 11.53 12.98 -5.04
CA PHE A 90 10.64 13.17 -3.89
C PHE A 90 10.82 14.56 -3.29
N VAL A 91 9.72 15.27 -3.04
CA VAL A 91 9.70 16.62 -2.48
C VAL A 91 9.36 16.53 -1.00
N SER A 92 10.38 16.69 -0.15
CA SER A 92 10.20 16.68 1.30
C SER A 92 9.45 17.93 1.78
N GLY A 93 8.58 17.76 2.78
CA GLY A 93 7.85 18.87 3.41
C GLY A 93 6.69 19.45 2.58
N TYR A 94 6.32 18.80 1.48
CA TYR A 94 5.15 19.20 0.69
C TYR A 94 3.83 18.95 1.44
N PHE A 95 3.75 17.84 2.16
CA PHE A 95 2.64 17.53 3.06
C PHE A 95 3.07 17.80 4.51
N GLU A 96 2.14 18.30 5.32
CA GLU A 96 2.40 18.60 6.74
C GLU A 96 2.68 17.33 7.55
N GLU A 97 1.87 16.28 7.32
CA GLU A 97 2.10 14.98 7.95
C GLU A 97 3.16 14.19 7.18
N LYS A 98 4.17 13.77 7.91
CA LYS A 98 5.30 12.99 7.36
C LYS A 98 5.01 11.49 7.29
N HIS A 99 4.09 10.99 8.10
CA HIS A 99 3.84 9.56 8.27
C HIS A 99 2.34 9.26 8.15
N GLY A 100 2.00 8.37 7.24
CA GLY A 100 0.64 7.82 7.17
C GLY A 100 0.42 6.73 8.21
N VAL A 101 -0.84 6.41 8.47
CA VAL A 101 -1.25 5.39 9.45
C VAL A 101 -0.60 4.02 9.21
N GLY A 102 -0.29 3.66 7.97
CA GLY A 102 0.40 2.42 7.64
C GLY A 102 1.83 2.35 8.16
N SER A 103 2.49 3.51 8.35
CA SER A 103 3.81 3.58 8.99
C SER A 103 3.74 3.64 10.50
N LEU A 104 2.62 4.14 11.05
CA LEU A 104 2.42 4.27 12.49
C LEU A 104 1.80 3.00 13.10
N TYR A 105 1.00 2.30 12.33
CA TYR A 105 0.24 1.13 12.75
C TYR A 105 0.43 0.02 11.72
N PRO A 106 1.55 -0.73 11.77
CA PRO A 106 1.70 -1.92 10.95
C PRO A 106 0.54 -2.88 11.26
N PRO A 107 0.08 -3.67 10.31
CA PRO A 107 -1.00 -4.61 10.55
C PRO A 107 -0.58 -5.59 11.65
N MET A 108 -1.18 -5.46 12.84
CA MET A 108 -1.09 -6.50 13.86
C MET A 108 -1.94 -7.68 13.40
N LEU A 109 -1.27 -8.75 13.01
CA LEU A 109 -1.92 -9.92 12.43
C LEU A 109 -2.69 -10.69 13.51
N SER A 110 -4.00 -10.72 13.36
CA SER A 110 -4.88 -11.61 14.12
C SER A 110 -4.74 -13.05 13.62
N SER A 111 -5.28 -14.02 14.37
CA SER A 111 -5.33 -15.41 13.88
C SER A 111 -6.08 -15.55 12.53
N ALA A 112 -7.08 -14.69 12.28
CA ALA A 112 -7.79 -14.68 11.00
C ALA A 112 -6.88 -14.15 9.87
N ASP A 113 -6.07 -13.14 10.16
CA ASP A 113 -5.10 -12.60 9.19
C ASP A 113 -3.99 -13.61 8.90
N LEU A 114 -3.51 -14.33 9.91
CA LEU A 114 -2.52 -15.41 9.71
C LEU A 114 -3.08 -16.51 8.80
N ASN A 115 -4.30 -16.97 9.04
CA ASN A 115 -4.97 -17.94 8.16
C ASN A 115 -5.13 -17.41 6.72
N TYR A 116 -5.42 -16.11 6.59
CA TYR A 116 -5.49 -15.45 5.28
C TYR A 116 -4.12 -15.46 4.60
N VAL A 117 -3.06 -15.06 5.28
CA VAL A 117 -1.67 -15.08 4.77
C VAL A 117 -1.26 -16.49 4.35
N GLU A 118 -1.51 -17.50 5.18
CA GLU A 118 -1.20 -18.92 4.89
C GLU A 118 -1.94 -19.47 3.67
N SER A 119 -3.05 -18.86 3.29
CA SER A 119 -3.80 -19.26 2.09
C SER A 119 -3.12 -18.91 0.77
N PHE A 120 -2.06 -18.09 0.80
CA PHE A 120 -1.30 -17.68 -0.38
C PHE A 120 -0.06 -18.55 -0.57
N GLN A 121 0.30 -18.79 -1.84
CA GLN A 121 1.48 -19.58 -2.20
C GLN A 121 2.77 -18.77 -2.21
N LEU A 122 2.64 -17.45 -2.37
CA LEU A 122 3.75 -16.51 -2.30
C LEU A 122 3.30 -15.27 -1.53
N VAL A 123 4.10 -14.90 -0.55
CA VAL A 123 3.94 -13.65 0.19
C VAL A 123 5.14 -12.75 -0.08
N HIS A 124 4.88 -11.56 -0.59
CA HIS A 124 5.88 -10.51 -0.72
C HIS A 124 5.69 -9.49 0.39
N SER A 125 6.71 -9.29 1.20
CA SER A 125 6.73 -8.23 2.21
C SER A 125 7.84 -7.23 1.92
N SER A 126 7.52 -5.95 2.05
CA SER A 126 8.52 -4.89 2.01
C SER A 126 8.95 -4.55 3.43
N CYS A 127 10.21 -4.75 3.73
CA CYS A 127 10.81 -4.39 5.03
C CYS A 127 11.08 -2.88 5.14
N TYR A 128 10.10 -2.04 4.78
CA TYR A 128 10.30 -0.60 4.73
C TYR A 128 10.10 0.09 6.09
N ALA A 129 9.21 -0.43 6.92
CA ALA A 129 8.94 0.10 8.25
C ALA A 129 8.63 -1.05 9.22
N HIS A 130 9.03 -0.93 10.47
CA HIS A 130 8.75 -1.90 11.53
C HIS A 130 9.15 -3.34 11.17
N VAL A 131 10.41 -3.51 10.73
CA VAL A 131 10.95 -4.82 10.31
C VAL A 131 10.81 -5.85 11.42
N GLU A 132 11.00 -5.43 12.68
CA GLU A 132 10.86 -6.26 13.86
C GLU A 132 9.45 -6.84 14.07
N ASP A 133 8.43 -6.18 13.52
CA ASP A 133 7.02 -6.61 13.62
C ASP A 133 6.61 -7.52 12.44
N GLN A 134 7.48 -7.68 11.43
CA GLN A 134 7.22 -8.46 10.22
C GLN A 134 7.98 -9.80 10.18
N ILE A 135 8.88 -10.02 11.11
CA ILE A 135 9.68 -11.22 11.25
C ILE A 135 9.20 -12.03 12.46
#